data_a439ff4c6d688c44cffb4ab8108c5a95
#
_entry.id   a439ff4c6d688c44cffb4ab8108c5a95
#
_cell.length_a   1.000
_cell.length_b   1.000
_cell.length_c   1.000
_cell.angle_alpha   90.00
_cell.angle_beta   90.00
_cell.angle_gamma   90.00
#
_symmetry.space_group_name_H-M   'P 1'
#
loop_
_entity.id
_entity.type
_entity.pdbx_description
1 polymer ?
#
loop_
_entity_poly.entity_id
_entity_poly.type
_entity_poly.pdbx_seq_one_letter_code
_entity_poly.pdbx_strand_id
1 'polypeptide(L)'
;MAGDQHDWEPELQRLSPMVQIQAERSHIPRAHQLLVETFQDDDGHHLFMYPFEGRKVHEALAMLLAYRLSLMSPQTFNWACNDDGLELLSDRPIVWEQIADANLLDPAHLMDDLSAGFNASELVRRKFRDVATIAGLVFQGFPGAVVKERHLLTSTNLLLQVFQDHDPDNLLLRQAQDEMLADQLEFGRLLQWLQSMPDREVVHCTLDKPSPLAFPLFVDRLRERLSSETLESRLKRMAWA
;
A
#
# COMPACT_ATOMS: atom_id res chain seq x y z
N MET A 1 -13.69 29.84 -27.93
CA MET A 1 -12.34 29.70 -27.43
C MET A 1 -11.92 28.28 -27.81
N ALA A 2 -11.00 28.14 -28.77
CA ALA A 2 -10.57 26.88 -29.31
C ALA A 2 -9.65 26.25 -28.25
N GLY A 3 -10.02 25.05 -27.78
CA GLY A 3 -9.18 24.25 -26.89
C GLY A 3 -7.91 23.84 -27.62
N ASP A 4 -6.78 24.01 -26.96
CA ASP A 4 -5.49 23.48 -27.36
C ASP A 4 -5.63 21.97 -27.63
N GLN A 5 -5.74 21.60 -28.90
CA GLN A 5 -5.46 20.25 -29.34
C GLN A 5 -3.94 20.08 -29.21
N HIS A 6 -3.51 19.61 -28.02
CA HIS A 6 -2.17 19.05 -27.88
C HIS A 6 -2.08 17.90 -28.89
N ASP A 7 -1.12 17.98 -29.79
CA ASP A 7 -0.71 16.91 -30.70
C ASP A 7 -0.03 15.81 -29.86
N TRP A 8 -0.89 15.07 -29.14
CA TRP A 8 -0.43 13.94 -28.31
C TRP A 8 0.06 12.84 -29.26
N GLU A 9 1.18 12.23 -28.91
CA GLU A 9 1.64 11.04 -29.61
C GLU A 9 0.50 10.01 -29.72
N PRO A 10 0.43 9.22 -30.80
CA PRO A 10 -0.69 8.30 -31.07
C PRO A 10 -1.02 7.35 -29.92
N GLU A 11 -0.05 7.06 -29.06
CA GLU A 11 -0.20 6.23 -27.87
C GLU A 11 -0.98 6.94 -26.78
N LEU A 12 -0.72 8.22 -26.57
CA LEU A 12 -1.45 9.07 -25.60
C LEU A 12 -2.88 9.36 -26.05
N GLN A 13 -3.13 9.42 -27.36
CA GLN A 13 -4.49 9.57 -27.89
C GLN A 13 -5.40 8.40 -27.52
N ARG A 14 -4.85 7.17 -27.38
CA ARG A 14 -5.61 6.00 -26.93
C ARG A 14 -6.01 6.07 -25.46
N LEU A 15 -5.29 6.83 -24.65
CA LEU A 15 -5.59 7.07 -23.25
C LEU A 15 -6.60 8.21 -23.05
N SER A 16 -6.89 8.98 -24.09
CA SER A 16 -7.79 10.13 -24.04
C SER A 16 -9.16 9.83 -23.40
N PRO A 17 -9.85 8.70 -23.70
CA PRO A 17 -11.13 8.41 -23.04
C PRO A 17 -10.98 8.17 -21.53
N MET A 18 -9.90 7.52 -21.10
CA MET A 18 -9.62 7.26 -19.68
C MET A 18 -9.31 8.58 -18.95
N VAL A 19 -8.47 9.41 -19.55
CA VAL A 19 -8.11 10.74 -19.02
C VAL A 19 -9.35 11.63 -18.90
N GLN A 20 -10.24 11.58 -19.89
CA GLN A 20 -11.50 12.34 -19.86
C GLN A 20 -12.40 11.88 -18.71
N ILE A 21 -12.59 10.57 -18.54
CA ILE A 21 -13.38 10.01 -17.42
C ILE A 21 -12.74 10.38 -16.08
N GLN A 22 -11.39 10.36 -15.97
CA GLN A 22 -10.70 10.80 -14.77
C GLN A 22 -11.01 12.26 -14.45
N ALA A 23 -10.96 13.16 -15.45
CA ALA A 23 -11.25 14.56 -15.28
C ALA A 23 -12.72 14.83 -14.90
N GLU A 24 -13.66 14.02 -15.41
CA GLU A 24 -15.09 14.13 -15.11
C GLU A 24 -15.45 13.62 -13.70
N ARG A 25 -14.77 12.58 -13.22
CA ARG A 25 -15.09 11.93 -11.93
C ARG A 25 -14.26 12.44 -10.76
N SER A 26 -13.07 12.95 -11.04
CA SER A 26 -12.09 13.35 -10.07
C SER A 26 -11.23 14.49 -10.60
N HIS A 27 -9.91 14.35 -10.47
CA HIS A 27 -8.92 15.32 -10.92
C HIS A 27 -7.79 14.63 -11.67
N ILE A 28 -7.13 15.34 -12.59
CA ILE A 28 -5.88 14.94 -13.22
C ILE A 28 -4.77 15.72 -12.52
N PRO A 29 -3.94 15.06 -11.68
CA PRO A 29 -2.94 15.78 -10.89
C PRO A 29 -1.82 16.33 -11.78
N ARG A 30 -1.35 17.53 -11.45
CA ARG A 30 -0.13 18.13 -12.04
C ARG A 30 1.09 17.68 -11.26
N ALA A 31 2.28 17.89 -11.81
CA ALA A 31 3.54 17.45 -11.22
C ALA A 31 3.78 17.92 -9.77
N HIS A 32 3.23 19.09 -9.38
CA HIS A 32 3.34 19.65 -8.02
C HIS A 32 2.13 19.31 -7.14
N GLN A 33 1.17 18.54 -7.64
CA GLN A 33 -0.04 18.17 -6.90
C GLN A 33 0.05 16.72 -6.41
N LEU A 34 -0.51 16.47 -5.24
CA LEU A 34 -0.84 15.15 -4.75
C LEU A 34 -2.35 14.96 -4.83
N LEU A 35 -2.80 14.01 -5.65
CA LEU A 35 -4.21 13.63 -5.68
C LEU A 35 -4.48 12.62 -4.59
N VAL A 36 -5.52 12.91 -3.81
CA VAL A 36 -6.09 12.00 -2.80
C VAL A 36 -7.57 11.81 -3.14
N GLU A 37 -8.01 10.57 -3.21
CA GLU A 37 -9.40 10.23 -3.47
C GLU A 37 -9.95 9.41 -2.29
N THR A 38 -11.17 9.69 -1.88
CA THR A 38 -11.89 8.89 -0.88
C THR A 38 -13.14 8.28 -1.49
N PHE A 39 -13.43 7.05 -1.13
CA PHE A 39 -14.55 6.29 -1.63
C PHE A 39 -15.07 5.35 -0.53
N GLN A 40 -16.37 5.05 -0.55
CA GLN A 40 -16.98 4.09 0.37
C GLN A 40 -17.82 3.09 -0.40
N ASP A 41 -17.68 1.81 -0.03
CA ASP A 41 -18.54 0.72 -0.51
C ASP A 41 -18.89 -0.26 0.62
N ASP A 42 -19.46 -1.41 0.27
CA ASP A 42 -19.79 -2.47 1.23
C ASP A 42 -18.57 -3.12 1.89
N ASP A 43 -17.38 -2.98 1.30
CA ASP A 43 -16.11 -3.49 1.86
C ASP A 43 -15.51 -2.55 2.92
N GLY A 44 -15.87 -1.26 2.89
CA GLY A 44 -15.42 -0.26 3.86
C GLY A 44 -15.11 1.11 3.26
N HIS A 45 -14.18 1.80 3.91
CA HIS A 45 -13.73 3.13 3.54
C HIS A 45 -12.36 3.05 2.87
N HIS A 46 -12.28 3.59 1.66
CA HIS A 46 -11.10 3.59 0.81
C HIS A 46 -10.47 4.98 0.80
N LEU A 47 -9.17 5.02 0.92
CA LEU A 47 -8.34 6.20 0.62
C LEU A 47 -7.32 5.80 -0.43
N PHE A 48 -7.38 6.46 -1.58
CA PHE A 48 -6.38 6.34 -2.64
C PHE A 48 -5.47 7.55 -2.63
N MET A 49 -4.20 7.33 -2.86
CA MET A 49 -3.20 8.39 -2.94
C MET A 49 -2.25 8.11 -4.10
N TYR A 50 -1.90 9.15 -4.88
CA TYR A 50 -1.11 9.00 -6.11
C TYR A 50 0.18 9.83 -6.06
N PRO A 51 1.22 9.33 -5.36
CA PRO A 51 2.53 9.97 -5.33
C PRO A 51 3.32 9.84 -6.63
N PHE A 52 3.05 8.81 -7.47
CA PHE A 52 3.78 8.46 -8.69
C PHE A 52 5.28 8.20 -8.46
N GLU A 53 5.63 7.62 -7.32
CA GLU A 53 7.01 7.32 -6.92
C GLU A 53 7.40 5.84 -7.08
N GLY A 54 6.48 5.02 -7.61
CA GLY A 54 6.69 3.60 -7.82
C GLY A 54 6.28 2.73 -6.62
N ARG A 55 5.97 1.46 -6.93
CA ARG A 55 5.34 0.50 -6.01
C ARG A 55 6.04 0.40 -4.64
N LYS A 56 7.38 0.34 -4.61
CA LYS A 56 8.12 0.16 -3.35
C LYS A 56 7.98 1.35 -2.40
N VAL A 57 7.98 2.57 -2.94
CA VAL A 57 7.73 3.79 -2.15
C VAL A 57 6.29 3.80 -1.66
N HIS A 58 5.33 3.38 -2.51
CA HIS A 58 3.93 3.32 -2.15
C HIS A 58 3.64 2.26 -1.07
N GLU A 59 4.30 1.10 -1.11
CA GLU A 59 4.22 0.07 -0.06
C GLU A 59 4.72 0.61 1.28
N ALA A 60 5.86 1.30 1.29
CA ALA A 60 6.39 1.93 2.49
C ALA A 60 5.47 3.03 3.04
N LEU A 61 4.93 3.87 2.16
CA LEU A 61 4.00 4.94 2.53
C LEU A 61 2.68 4.38 3.06
N ALA A 62 2.13 3.32 2.45
CA ALA A 62 0.93 2.65 2.93
C ALA A 62 1.11 2.09 4.34
N MET A 63 2.25 1.44 4.61
CA MET A 63 2.59 0.93 5.95
C MET A 63 2.76 2.05 6.97
N LEU A 64 3.47 3.11 6.60
CA LEU A 64 3.65 4.29 7.47
C LEU A 64 2.31 4.90 7.87
N LEU A 65 1.44 5.14 6.90
CA LEU A 65 0.11 5.71 7.14
C LEU A 65 -0.76 4.77 7.96
N ALA A 66 -0.80 3.47 7.64
CA ALA A 66 -1.57 2.49 8.39
C ALA A 66 -1.10 2.43 9.86
N TYR A 67 0.22 2.45 10.10
CA TYR A 67 0.78 2.48 11.45
C TYR A 67 0.39 3.77 12.19
N ARG A 68 0.65 4.94 11.62
CA ARG A 68 0.36 6.24 12.25
C ARG A 68 -1.14 6.43 12.52
N LEU A 69 -1.99 6.03 11.59
CA LEU A 69 -3.45 6.06 11.78
C LEU A 69 -3.90 5.10 12.88
N SER A 70 -3.27 3.91 13.00
CA SER A 70 -3.58 2.95 14.08
C SER A 70 -3.24 3.48 15.47
N LEU A 71 -2.24 4.36 15.59
CA LEU A 71 -1.90 5.04 16.85
C LEU A 71 -2.95 6.08 17.26
N MET A 72 -3.62 6.70 16.29
CA MET A 72 -4.69 7.68 16.58
C MET A 72 -5.99 7.00 16.99
N SER A 73 -6.33 5.89 16.33
CA SER A 73 -7.54 5.13 16.60
C SER A 73 -7.34 3.66 16.25
N PRO A 74 -7.66 2.71 17.15
CA PRO A 74 -7.55 1.28 16.83
C PRO A 74 -8.44 0.92 15.66
N GLN A 75 -7.83 0.54 14.55
CA GLN A 75 -8.48 0.11 13.30
C GLN A 75 -7.56 -0.80 12.51
N THR A 76 -8.15 -1.58 11.62
CA THR A 76 -7.40 -2.51 10.76
C THR A 76 -7.36 -1.97 9.33
N PHE A 77 -6.18 -2.02 8.74
CA PHE A 77 -5.97 -1.60 7.36
C PHE A 77 -5.61 -2.78 6.48
N ASN A 78 -6.21 -2.81 5.29
CA ASN A 78 -5.70 -3.54 4.15
C ASN A 78 -5.19 -2.51 3.14
N TRP A 79 -4.18 -2.87 2.34
CA TRP A 79 -3.66 -1.97 1.31
C TRP A 79 -3.37 -2.70 0.01
N ALA A 80 -3.40 -1.97 -1.07
CA ALA A 80 -2.89 -2.36 -2.38
C ALA A 80 -1.99 -1.26 -2.91
N CYS A 81 -0.96 -1.61 -3.67
CA CYS A 81 -0.01 -0.67 -4.24
C CYS A 81 0.35 -1.08 -5.67
N ASN A 82 0.47 -0.08 -6.54
CA ASN A 82 1.03 -0.22 -7.89
C ASN A 82 2.07 0.88 -8.14
N ASP A 83 2.52 1.04 -9.38
CA ASP A 83 3.53 2.04 -9.71
C ASP A 83 3.00 3.49 -9.68
N ASP A 84 1.69 3.68 -9.74
CA ASP A 84 1.05 4.99 -9.77
C ASP A 84 0.64 5.48 -8.38
N GLY A 85 0.21 4.57 -7.49
CA GLY A 85 -0.33 4.95 -6.19
C GLY A 85 -0.55 3.79 -5.22
N LEU A 86 -1.28 4.11 -4.16
CA LEU A 86 -1.67 3.19 -3.10
C LEU A 86 -3.15 3.32 -2.77
N GLU A 87 -3.72 2.25 -2.24
CA GLU A 87 -5.04 2.18 -1.59
C GLU A 87 -4.87 1.78 -0.13
N LEU A 88 -5.53 2.49 0.77
CA LEU A 88 -5.80 2.02 2.13
C LEU A 88 -7.30 1.74 2.26
N LEU A 89 -7.65 0.57 2.75
CA LEU A 89 -9.02 0.18 3.09
C LEU A 89 -9.13 -0.05 4.58
N SER A 90 -10.14 0.55 5.20
CA SER A 90 -10.46 0.36 6.62
C SER A 90 -11.96 0.12 6.83
N ASP A 91 -12.29 -0.57 7.92
CA ASP A 91 -13.65 -0.73 8.43
C ASP A 91 -14.21 0.57 9.06
N ARG A 92 -13.36 1.56 9.28
CA ARG A 92 -13.71 2.87 9.83
C ARG A 92 -13.38 3.98 8.85
N PRO A 93 -14.08 5.12 8.93
CA PRO A 93 -13.80 6.27 8.08
C PRO A 93 -12.33 6.70 8.14
N ILE A 94 -11.72 6.87 6.98
CA ILE A 94 -10.41 7.49 6.83
C ILE A 94 -10.66 8.92 6.36
N VAL A 95 -10.48 9.88 7.25
CA VAL A 95 -10.77 11.29 7.01
C VAL A 95 -9.48 12.00 6.62
N TRP A 96 -9.39 12.50 5.39
CA TRP A 96 -8.18 13.14 4.88
C TRP A 96 -7.74 14.34 5.73
N GLU A 97 -8.68 15.15 6.19
CA GLU A 97 -8.42 16.32 7.02
C GLU A 97 -7.69 15.93 8.32
N GLN A 98 -8.03 14.79 8.91
CA GLN A 98 -7.33 14.28 10.10
C GLN A 98 -5.89 13.86 9.80
N ILE A 99 -5.63 13.31 8.61
CA ILE A 99 -4.28 12.96 8.14
C ILE A 99 -3.44 14.22 7.97
N ALA A 100 -4.01 15.25 7.35
CA ALA A 100 -3.37 16.52 7.12
C ALA A 100 -3.11 17.28 8.45
N ASP A 101 -4.12 17.40 9.30
CA ASP A 101 -4.04 18.11 10.59
C ASP A 101 -3.07 17.43 11.57
N ALA A 102 -3.04 16.10 11.60
CA ALA A 102 -2.11 15.33 12.42
C ALA A 102 -0.70 15.24 11.82
N ASN A 103 -0.48 15.84 10.64
CA ASN A 103 0.80 15.84 9.94
C ASN A 103 1.39 14.43 9.74
N LEU A 104 0.54 13.46 9.38
CA LEU A 104 0.94 12.05 9.25
C LEU A 104 1.92 11.79 8.09
N LEU A 105 2.19 12.80 7.27
CA LEU A 105 3.21 12.77 6.21
C LEU A 105 4.53 13.44 6.62
N ASP A 106 4.70 13.79 7.90
CA ASP A 106 5.98 14.33 8.41
C ASP A 106 7.09 13.27 8.31
N PRO A 107 8.27 13.62 7.79
CA PRO A 107 9.43 12.73 7.78
C PRO A 107 10.04 12.46 9.16
N ALA A 108 9.63 13.21 10.21
CA ALA A 108 10.09 12.95 11.57
C ALA A 108 9.71 11.54 12.03
N HIS A 109 10.63 10.87 12.71
CA HIS A 109 10.49 9.50 13.22
C HIS A 109 10.21 8.42 12.15
N LEU A 110 10.45 8.72 10.86
CA LEU A 110 10.15 7.81 9.76
C LEU A 110 10.73 6.41 9.95
N MET A 111 12.01 6.31 10.39
CA MET A 111 12.65 4.99 10.61
C MET A 111 12.01 4.22 11.75
N ASP A 112 11.73 4.90 12.87
CA ASP A 112 11.13 4.28 14.04
C ASP A 112 9.71 3.80 13.73
N ASP A 113 8.92 4.64 13.05
CA ASP A 113 7.54 4.33 12.67
C ASP A 113 7.46 3.20 11.66
N LEU A 114 8.33 3.19 10.64
CA LEU A 114 8.41 2.07 9.70
C LEU A 114 8.82 0.79 10.42
N SER A 115 9.85 0.84 11.27
CA SER A 115 10.31 -0.34 12.01
C SER A 115 9.21 -0.90 12.91
N ALA A 116 8.46 -0.04 13.60
CA ALA A 116 7.31 -0.44 14.41
C ALA A 116 6.15 -0.98 13.57
N GLY A 117 5.85 -0.34 12.43
CA GLY A 117 4.86 -0.79 11.46
C GLY A 117 5.24 -2.14 10.83
N PHE A 118 6.53 -2.38 10.58
CA PHE A 118 7.04 -3.64 10.06
C PHE A 118 6.80 -4.80 11.00
N ASN A 119 6.98 -4.61 12.31
CA ASN A 119 6.74 -5.67 13.29
C ASN A 119 5.29 -6.19 13.24
N ALA A 120 4.37 -5.39 12.73
CA ALA A 120 2.96 -5.77 12.54
C ALA A 120 2.64 -6.30 11.13
N SER A 121 3.58 -6.26 10.16
CA SER A 121 3.28 -6.49 8.75
C SER A 121 3.56 -7.90 8.24
N GLU A 122 2.78 -8.35 7.24
CA GLU A 122 2.97 -9.62 6.54
C GLU A 122 4.32 -9.68 5.76
N LEU A 123 4.87 -8.52 5.39
CA LEU A 123 6.15 -8.43 4.68
C LEU A 123 7.32 -8.86 5.57
N VAL A 124 7.34 -8.44 6.85
CA VAL A 124 8.33 -8.94 7.82
C VAL A 124 8.22 -10.44 7.97
N ARG A 125 7.00 -10.98 8.05
CA ARG A 125 6.78 -12.43 8.15
C ARG A 125 7.36 -13.18 6.96
N ARG A 126 7.20 -12.63 5.75
CA ARG A 126 7.75 -13.22 4.52
C ARG A 126 9.28 -13.18 4.55
N LYS A 127 9.87 -12.02 4.82
CA LYS A 127 11.32 -11.85 4.84
C LYS A 127 11.98 -12.63 5.99
N PHE A 128 11.37 -12.59 7.18
CA PHE A 128 11.83 -13.37 8.31
C PHE A 128 11.82 -14.88 8.01
N ARG A 129 10.89 -15.38 7.22
CA ARG A 129 10.87 -16.77 6.77
C ARG A 129 12.12 -17.10 5.97
N ASP A 130 12.52 -16.24 5.04
CA ASP A 130 13.70 -16.46 4.22
C ASP A 130 14.95 -16.45 5.09
N VAL A 131 15.09 -15.47 5.98
CA VAL A 131 16.19 -15.37 6.95
C VAL A 131 16.22 -16.58 7.90
N ALA A 132 15.09 -16.97 8.47
CA ALA A 132 14.98 -18.10 9.38
C ALA A 132 15.29 -19.46 8.69
N THR A 133 14.95 -19.55 7.41
CA THR A 133 15.31 -20.72 6.59
C THR A 133 16.81 -20.80 6.34
N ILE A 134 17.43 -19.69 5.93
CA ILE A 134 18.89 -19.60 5.72
C ILE A 134 19.65 -19.88 7.03
N ALA A 135 19.14 -19.37 8.14
CA ALA A 135 19.70 -19.61 9.48
C ALA A 135 19.47 -21.04 10.00
N GLY A 136 18.72 -21.89 9.28
CA GLY A 136 18.44 -23.26 9.66
C GLY A 136 17.40 -23.42 10.79
N LEU A 137 16.69 -22.36 11.16
CA LEU A 137 15.62 -22.41 12.17
C LEU A 137 14.33 -23.02 11.64
N VAL A 138 14.13 -22.94 10.33
CA VAL A 138 12.96 -23.50 9.63
C VAL A 138 13.44 -24.52 8.61
N PHE A 139 13.03 -25.75 8.79
CA PHE A 139 13.42 -26.87 7.93
C PHE A 139 12.41 -27.01 6.77
N GLN A 140 12.89 -26.85 5.55
CA GLN A 140 12.05 -26.94 4.33
C GLN A 140 11.83 -28.38 3.82
N GLY A 141 12.45 -29.38 4.43
CA GLY A 141 12.39 -30.76 3.98
C GLY A 141 13.69 -31.22 3.28
N PHE A 142 13.70 -32.49 2.91
CA PHE A 142 14.81 -33.08 2.11
C PHE A 142 14.47 -32.99 0.62
N PRO A 143 15.46 -33.05 -0.28
CA PRO A 143 15.24 -33.25 -1.69
C PRO A 143 14.31 -34.45 -1.93
N GLY A 144 13.13 -34.21 -2.50
CA GLY A 144 12.09 -35.23 -2.74
C GLY A 144 11.03 -35.40 -1.64
N ALA A 145 11.18 -34.75 -0.48
CA ALA A 145 10.18 -34.75 0.60
C ALA A 145 9.94 -33.32 1.11
N VAL A 146 9.14 -32.56 0.37
CA VAL A 146 8.84 -31.15 0.69
C VAL A 146 7.84 -31.07 1.85
N VAL A 147 8.19 -30.29 2.87
CA VAL A 147 7.25 -29.95 3.97
C VAL A 147 6.12 -29.09 3.41
N LYS A 148 4.88 -29.36 3.81
CA LYS A 148 3.71 -28.58 3.34
C LYS A 148 3.89 -27.10 3.75
N GLU A 149 3.72 -26.20 2.81
CA GLU A 149 3.89 -24.76 2.98
C GLU A 149 3.15 -24.21 4.21
N ARG A 150 1.95 -24.75 4.50
CA ARG A 150 1.16 -24.37 5.68
C ARG A 150 1.89 -24.64 7.01
N HIS A 151 2.67 -25.70 7.11
CA HIS A 151 3.45 -26.01 8.34
C HIS A 151 4.67 -25.08 8.48
N LEU A 152 5.29 -24.73 7.36
CA LEU A 152 6.38 -23.76 7.33
C LEU A 152 5.90 -22.38 7.77
N LEU A 153 4.76 -21.94 7.26
CA LEU A 153 4.11 -20.68 7.63
C LEU A 153 3.80 -20.61 9.13
N THR A 154 3.21 -21.66 9.68
CA THR A 154 2.83 -21.70 11.10
C THR A 154 4.08 -21.66 11.99
N SER A 155 5.12 -22.44 11.68
CA SER A 155 6.36 -22.47 12.45
C SER A 155 7.10 -21.14 12.39
N THR A 156 7.17 -20.51 11.22
CA THR A 156 7.83 -19.21 11.06
C THR A 156 7.11 -18.11 11.82
N ASN A 157 5.79 -18.07 11.76
CA ASN A 157 4.99 -17.07 12.47
C ASN A 157 5.12 -17.20 13.99
N LEU A 158 5.17 -18.43 14.51
CA LEU A 158 5.39 -18.68 15.92
C LEU A 158 6.79 -18.21 16.36
N LEU A 159 7.83 -18.52 15.59
CA LEU A 159 9.20 -18.07 15.88
C LEU A 159 9.31 -16.55 15.85
N LEU A 160 8.71 -15.91 14.85
CA LEU A 160 8.70 -14.45 14.73
C LEU A 160 8.04 -13.83 15.97
N GLN A 161 6.88 -14.35 16.38
CA GLN A 161 6.17 -13.85 17.55
C GLN A 161 7.00 -14.06 18.84
N VAL A 162 7.62 -15.21 19.02
CA VAL A 162 8.51 -15.47 20.16
C VAL A 162 9.66 -14.47 20.22
N PHE A 163 10.30 -14.18 19.08
CA PHE A 163 11.38 -13.19 19.04
C PHE A 163 10.88 -11.77 19.33
N GLN A 164 9.74 -11.39 18.76
CA GLN A 164 9.14 -10.08 19.03
C GLN A 164 8.77 -9.88 20.51
N ASP A 165 8.25 -10.93 21.17
CA ASP A 165 7.76 -10.85 22.55
C ASP A 165 8.91 -11.01 23.60
N HIS A 166 9.96 -11.76 23.28
CA HIS A 166 10.96 -12.17 24.27
C HIS A 166 12.41 -11.76 23.92
N ASP A 167 12.70 -11.47 22.67
CA ASP A 167 14.03 -11.07 22.20
C ASP A 167 13.91 -10.10 21.01
N PRO A 168 13.37 -8.88 21.23
CA PRO A 168 13.14 -7.90 20.17
C PRO A 168 14.42 -7.41 19.48
N ASP A 169 15.57 -7.58 20.13
CA ASP A 169 16.89 -7.25 19.59
C ASP A 169 17.55 -8.42 18.85
N ASN A 170 16.81 -9.52 18.63
CA ASN A 170 17.33 -10.69 17.93
C ASN A 170 17.94 -10.34 16.58
N LEU A 171 19.16 -10.83 16.33
CA LEU A 171 19.91 -10.51 15.12
C LEU A 171 19.16 -10.87 13.83
N LEU A 172 18.45 -12.01 13.82
CA LEU A 172 17.69 -12.46 12.63
C LEU A 172 16.45 -11.60 12.38
N LEU A 173 15.82 -11.12 13.47
CA LEU A 173 14.71 -10.18 13.35
C LEU A 173 15.20 -8.83 12.79
N ARG A 174 16.31 -8.31 13.33
CA ARG A 174 16.94 -7.07 12.84
C ARG A 174 17.41 -7.22 11.39
N GLN A 175 18.04 -8.33 11.05
CA GLN A 175 18.48 -8.61 9.68
C GLN A 175 17.28 -8.62 8.70
N ALA A 176 16.17 -9.26 9.09
CA ALA A 176 14.96 -9.27 8.26
C ALA A 176 14.39 -7.86 8.06
N GLN A 177 14.45 -7.00 9.09
CA GLN A 177 14.04 -5.59 9.02
C GLN A 177 15.00 -4.77 8.14
N ASP A 178 16.31 -4.91 8.35
CA ASP A 178 17.34 -4.19 7.59
C ASP A 178 17.31 -4.54 6.11
N GLU A 179 17.18 -5.82 5.77
CA GLU A 179 17.06 -6.27 4.39
C GLU A 179 15.78 -5.74 3.72
N MET A 180 14.69 -5.67 4.46
CA MET A 180 13.46 -5.05 3.93
C MET A 180 13.62 -3.57 3.65
N LEU A 181 14.20 -2.84 4.60
CA LEU A 181 14.45 -1.40 4.44
C LEU A 181 15.38 -1.12 3.26
N ALA A 182 16.45 -1.91 3.12
CA ALA A 182 17.43 -1.72 2.07
C ALA A 182 16.92 -2.13 0.68
N ASP A 183 16.27 -3.31 0.57
CA ASP A 183 15.97 -3.93 -0.72
C ASP A 183 14.58 -3.60 -1.26
N GLN A 184 13.59 -3.37 -0.39
CA GLN A 184 12.19 -3.32 -0.82
C GLN A 184 11.56 -1.94 -0.79
N LEU A 185 12.01 -1.01 0.06
CA LEU A 185 11.24 0.19 0.32
C LEU A 185 11.77 1.49 -0.29
N GLU A 186 12.91 1.45 -0.96
CA GLU A 186 13.53 2.69 -1.49
C GLU A 186 13.45 3.87 -0.49
N PHE A 187 13.86 3.61 0.76
CA PHE A 187 13.72 4.53 1.90
C PHE A 187 14.16 5.97 1.57
N GLY A 188 15.26 6.12 0.84
CA GLY A 188 15.77 7.43 0.44
C GLY A 188 14.77 8.20 -0.43
N ARG A 189 14.07 7.53 -1.34
CA ARG A 189 13.03 8.15 -2.17
C ARG A 189 11.80 8.51 -1.36
N LEU A 190 11.36 7.62 -0.47
CA LEU A 190 10.25 7.94 0.44
C LEU A 190 10.55 9.15 1.30
N LEU A 191 11.76 9.22 1.90
CA LEU A 191 12.18 10.37 2.71
C LEU A 191 12.18 11.66 1.89
N GLN A 192 12.77 11.63 0.69
CA GLN A 192 12.81 12.79 -0.22
C GLN A 192 11.40 13.23 -0.62
N TRP A 193 10.51 12.27 -0.92
CA TRP A 193 9.12 12.57 -1.26
C TRP A 193 8.39 13.22 -0.07
N LEU A 194 8.50 12.67 1.14
CA LEU A 194 7.90 13.26 2.35
C LEU A 194 8.44 14.67 2.63
N GLN A 195 9.74 14.91 2.43
CA GLN A 195 10.34 16.25 2.56
C GLN A 195 9.81 17.25 1.52
N SER A 196 9.33 16.79 0.39
CA SER A 196 8.73 17.63 -0.65
C SER A 196 7.25 17.97 -0.40
N MET A 197 6.60 17.32 0.57
CA MET A 197 5.16 17.50 0.83
C MET A 197 4.74 18.93 1.18
N PRO A 198 5.52 19.70 1.96
CA PRO A 198 5.15 21.09 2.26
C PRO A 198 5.01 21.99 1.02
N ASP A 199 5.69 21.65 -0.08
CA ASP A 199 5.68 22.41 -1.33
C ASP A 199 4.61 21.89 -2.32
N ARG A 200 3.89 20.82 -1.98
CA ARG A 200 2.87 20.21 -2.82
C ARG A 200 1.47 20.72 -2.48
N GLU A 201 0.70 20.96 -3.51
CA GLU A 201 -0.73 21.18 -3.38
C GLU A 201 -1.46 19.84 -3.30
N VAL A 202 -2.26 19.64 -2.25
CA VAL A 202 -3.08 18.44 -2.12
C VAL A 202 -4.46 18.72 -2.70
N VAL A 203 -4.88 17.86 -3.65
CA VAL A 203 -6.22 17.88 -4.24
C VAL A 203 -6.97 16.67 -3.69
N HIS A 204 -7.99 16.91 -2.86
CA HIS A 204 -8.84 15.86 -2.30
C HIS A 204 -10.18 15.80 -3.04
N CYS A 205 -10.56 14.60 -3.50
CA CYS A 205 -11.82 14.31 -4.16
C CYS A 205 -12.57 13.18 -3.45
N THR A 206 -13.83 13.39 -3.13
CA THR A 206 -14.73 12.33 -2.67
C THR A 206 -15.48 11.76 -3.86
N LEU A 207 -15.42 10.43 -4.00
CA LEU A 207 -15.95 9.73 -5.18
C LEU A 207 -17.19 8.91 -4.82
N ASP A 208 -18.13 8.85 -5.76
CA ASP A 208 -19.28 7.93 -5.70
C ASP A 208 -18.92 6.53 -6.24
N LYS A 209 -17.95 6.45 -7.15
CA LYS A 209 -17.44 5.24 -7.80
C LYS A 209 -15.93 5.37 -8.02
N PRO A 210 -15.17 4.25 -8.02
CA PRO A 210 -13.74 4.31 -8.30
C PRO A 210 -13.42 5.05 -9.59
N SER A 211 -12.44 5.94 -9.52
CA SER A 211 -11.92 6.65 -10.69
C SER A 211 -11.10 5.71 -11.57
N PRO A 212 -10.76 6.08 -12.81
CA PRO A 212 -9.82 5.33 -13.64
C PRO A 212 -8.47 5.08 -12.98
N LEU A 213 -7.95 6.01 -12.18
CA LEU A 213 -6.70 5.81 -11.41
C LEU A 213 -6.89 4.87 -10.22
N ALA A 214 -8.03 4.93 -9.53
CA ALA A 214 -8.35 4.05 -8.40
C ALA A 214 -8.62 2.61 -8.84
N PHE A 215 -9.19 2.41 -10.04
CA PHE A 215 -9.69 1.13 -10.48
C PHE A 215 -8.64 0.00 -10.50
N PRO A 216 -7.40 0.19 -10.99
CA PRO A 216 -6.37 -0.85 -10.93
C PRO A 216 -6.04 -1.30 -9.51
N LEU A 217 -5.86 -0.36 -8.57
CA LEU A 217 -5.59 -0.64 -7.15
C LEU A 217 -6.73 -1.43 -6.52
N PHE A 218 -7.95 -0.98 -6.75
CA PHE A 218 -9.17 -1.64 -6.30
C PHE A 218 -9.28 -3.08 -6.81
N VAL A 219 -8.97 -3.34 -8.09
CA VAL A 219 -8.96 -4.68 -8.69
C VAL A 219 -7.86 -5.56 -8.11
N ASP A 220 -6.66 -5.04 -7.90
CA ASP A 220 -5.54 -5.79 -7.35
C ASP A 220 -5.86 -6.26 -5.92
N ARG A 221 -6.43 -5.41 -5.09
CA ARG A 221 -6.93 -5.80 -3.77
C ARG A 221 -8.00 -6.90 -3.83
N LEU A 222 -8.92 -6.83 -4.79
CA LEU A 222 -9.94 -7.86 -4.96
C LEU A 222 -9.37 -9.22 -5.38
N ARG A 223 -8.26 -9.23 -6.12
CA ARG A 223 -7.58 -10.48 -6.53
C ARG A 223 -6.93 -11.19 -5.37
N GLU A 224 -6.39 -10.46 -4.40
CA GLU A 224 -5.73 -11.02 -3.23
C GLU A 224 -6.72 -11.67 -2.24
N ARG A 225 -8.00 -11.34 -2.33
CA ARG A 225 -9.04 -11.95 -1.49
C ARG A 225 -9.40 -13.35 -2.00
N LEU A 226 -9.30 -14.35 -1.12
CA LEU A 226 -9.88 -15.67 -1.36
C LEU A 226 -11.41 -15.55 -1.43
N SER A 227 -11.97 -15.76 -2.61
CA SER A 227 -13.41 -15.72 -2.84
C SER A 227 -13.86 -16.94 -3.65
N SER A 228 -15.03 -17.46 -3.36
CA SER A 228 -15.70 -18.47 -4.17
C SER A 228 -16.32 -17.89 -5.46
N GLU A 229 -16.43 -16.56 -5.55
CA GLU A 229 -16.91 -15.87 -6.74
C GLU A 229 -15.74 -15.55 -7.67
N THR A 230 -16.01 -15.54 -8.99
CA THR A 230 -15.02 -15.06 -9.96
C THR A 230 -14.82 -13.56 -9.84
N LEU A 231 -13.61 -13.07 -10.13
CA LEU A 231 -13.31 -11.63 -10.16
C LEU A 231 -14.28 -10.87 -11.08
N GLU A 232 -14.60 -11.44 -12.24
CA GLU A 232 -15.54 -10.85 -13.20
C GLU A 232 -16.96 -10.66 -12.61
N SER A 233 -17.46 -11.65 -11.87
CA SER A 233 -18.77 -11.57 -11.20
C SER A 233 -18.78 -10.47 -10.14
N ARG A 234 -17.70 -10.34 -9.37
CA ARG A 234 -17.55 -9.31 -8.34
C ARG A 234 -17.49 -7.90 -8.95
N LEU A 235 -16.69 -7.72 -10.00
CA LEU A 235 -16.61 -6.44 -10.71
C LEU A 235 -17.93 -6.04 -11.37
N LYS A 236 -18.65 -6.99 -11.98
CA LYS A 236 -19.98 -6.72 -12.55
C LYS A 236 -20.96 -6.25 -11.49
N ARG A 237 -21.02 -6.90 -10.34
CA ARG A 237 -21.92 -6.48 -9.25
C ARG A 237 -21.62 -5.05 -8.78
N MET A 238 -20.35 -4.70 -8.64
CA MET A 238 -19.91 -3.37 -8.18
C MET A 238 -20.10 -2.28 -9.24
N ALA A 239 -19.99 -2.62 -10.53
CA ALA A 239 -20.19 -1.66 -11.61
C ALA A 239 -21.68 -1.28 -11.81
N TRP A 240 -22.61 -2.10 -11.34
CA TRP A 240 -24.06 -1.94 -11.50
C TRP A 240 -24.78 -1.55 -10.20
N ALA A 241 -24.09 -1.50 -9.06
CA ALA A 241 -24.60 -0.95 -7.81
C ALA A 241 -24.28 0.54 -7.74
#